data_c221d4823bff21a26cd11add3a48b46c
#
_entry.id   c221d4823bff21a26cd11add3a48b46c
#
_cell.length_a   1.000
_cell.length_b   1.000
_cell.length_c   1.000
_cell.angle_alpha   90.00
_cell.angle_beta   90.00
_cell.angle_gamma   90.00
#
_symmetry.space_group_name_H-M   'P 1'
#
loop_
_entity.id
_entity.type
_entity.pdbx_description
1 polymer ?
#
loop_
_entity_poly.entity_id
_entity_poly.type
_entity_poly.pdbx_seq_one_letter_code
_entity_poly.pdbx_strand_id
1 'polypeptide(L)'
;MTVRVNVVLTAVFVVVTALAVMIFDGFWRRSVVVVDLALFAVGVVTFILGYFAAVARSRSEEISVVGVFLLGGTVADRGVRVRMWTCLTVQVVVGLAGAILRSSTDGQPGSVLAFGVLVPMLGLGLNGWWASRHGAFPPRPEGK
;
A
#
# COMPACT_ATOMS: atom_id res chain seq x y z
N MET A 1 -11.94 3.13 9.97
CA MET A 1 -12.11 3.74 8.64
C MET A 1 -10.96 3.35 7.69
N THR A 2 -9.71 3.56 8.04
CA THR A 2 -8.52 3.27 7.20
C THR A 2 -8.45 1.84 6.65
N VAL A 3 -8.74 0.81 7.48
CA VAL A 3 -8.75 -0.59 7.03
C VAL A 3 -9.76 -0.84 5.91
N ARG A 4 -10.97 -0.28 6.04
CA ARG A 4 -12.01 -0.41 4.99
C ARG A 4 -11.59 0.28 3.70
N VAL A 5 -10.98 1.46 3.81
CA VAL A 5 -10.45 2.20 2.65
C VAL A 5 -9.38 1.37 1.94
N ASN A 6 -8.42 0.77 2.67
CA ASN A 6 -7.40 -0.10 2.08
C ASN A 6 -8.02 -1.28 1.33
N VAL A 7 -9.00 -1.96 1.92
CA VAL A 7 -9.70 -3.09 1.28
C VAL A 7 -10.41 -2.65 0.00
N VAL A 8 -11.15 -1.54 0.03
CA VAL A 8 -11.87 -1.04 -1.15
C VAL A 8 -10.91 -0.63 -2.27
N LEU A 9 -9.87 0.13 -1.95
CA LEU A 9 -8.88 0.56 -2.94
C LEU A 9 -8.09 -0.62 -3.52
N THR A 10 -7.75 -1.62 -2.70
CA THR A 10 -7.15 -2.86 -3.17
C THR A 10 -8.10 -3.62 -4.10
N ALA A 11 -9.39 -3.71 -3.78
CA ALA A 11 -10.37 -4.34 -4.66
C ALA A 11 -10.50 -3.60 -6.00
N VAL A 12 -10.55 -2.27 -6.00
CA VAL A 12 -10.53 -1.46 -7.23
C VAL A 12 -9.29 -1.75 -8.07
N PHE A 13 -8.12 -1.77 -7.46
CA PHE A 13 -6.87 -2.12 -8.14
C PHE A 13 -6.92 -3.49 -8.80
N VAL A 14 -7.35 -4.52 -8.06
CA VAL A 14 -7.46 -5.90 -8.56
C VAL A 14 -8.40 -5.97 -9.78
N VAL A 15 -9.59 -5.35 -9.69
CA VAL A 15 -10.59 -5.35 -10.76
C VAL A 15 -10.06 -4.63 -12.00
N VAL A 16 -9.50 -3.43 -11.85
CA VAL A 16 -8.98 -2.65 -12.99
C VAL A 16 -7.81 -3.36 -13.65
N THR A 17 -6.88 -3.92 -12.86
CA THR A 17 -5.75 -4.68 -13.39
C THR A 17 -6.23 -5.94 -14.13
N ALA A 18 -7.18 -6.70 -13.56
CA ALA A 18 -7.73 -7.88 -14.21
C ALA A 18 -8.39 -7.56 -15.56
N LEU A 19 -9.22 -6.51 -15.60
CA LEU A 19 -9.85 -6.05 -16.83
C LEU A 19 -8.82 -5.58 -17.87
N ALA A 20 -7.78 -4.84 -17.44
CA ALA A 20 -6.71 -4.41 -18.31
C ALA A 20 -5.87 -5.58 -18.85
N VAL A 21 -5.66 -6.66 -18.07
CA VAL A 21 -5.01 -7.88 -18.54
C VAL A 21 -5.87 -8.63 -19.56
N MET A 22 -7.19 -8.72 -19.33
CA MET A 22 -8.10 -9.48 -20.17
C MET A 22 -8.40 -8.78 -21.49
N ILE A 23 -8.74 -7.49 -21.47
CA ILE A 23 -9.21 -6.73 -22.62
C ILE A 23 -8.04 -6.07 -23.36
N PHE A 24 -7.07 -5.52 -22.65
CA PHE A 24 -5.82 -4.89 -23.11
C PHE A 24 -5.97 -3.94 -24.32
N ASP A 25 -7.05 -3.16 -24.37
CA ASP A 25 -7.26 -2.11 -25.35
C ASP A 25 -6.75 -0.73 -24.88
N GLY A 26 -6.83 0.27 -25.75
CA GLY A 26 -6.36 1.62 -25.45
C GLY A 26 -7.06 2.28 -24.26
N PHE A 27 -8.34 1.99 -24.03
CA PHE A 27 -9.10 2.52 -22.90
C PHE A 27 -8.61 1.91 -21.58
N TRP A 28 -8.55 0.58 -21.48
CA TRP A 28 -8.14 -0.11 -20.26
C TRP A 28 -6.66 0.12 -19.93
N ARG A 29 -5.79 0.22 -20.96
CA ARG A 29 -4.38 0.59 -20.76
C ARG A 29 -4.22 1.96 -20.10
N ARG A 30 -4.99 2.96 -20.52
CA ARG A 30 -4.96 4.31 -19.89
C ARG A 30 -5.58 4.29 -18.51
N SER A 31 -6.69 3.60 -18.34
CA SER A 31 -7.39 3.50 -17.05
C SER A 31 -6.53 2.87 -15.97
N VAL A 32 -5.81 1.78 -16.26
CA VAL A 32 -4.93 1.13 -15.28
C VAL A 32 -3.79 2.05 -14.86
N VAL A 33 -3.15 2.75 -15.80
CA VAL A 33 -2.07 3.70 -15.47
C VAL A 33 -2.58 4.82 -14.55
N VAL A 34 -3.73 5.41 -14.87
CA VAL A 34 -4.31 6.49 -14.06
C VAL A 34 -4.64 5.99 -12.65
N VAL A 35 -5.26 4.82 -12.55
CA VAL A 35 -5.62 4.22 -11.24
C VAL A 35 -4.35 3.89 -10.44
N ASP A 36 -3.37 3.23 -11.05
CA ASP A 36 -2.13 2.82 -10.38
C ASP A 36 -1.36 4.05 -9.86
N LEU A 37 -1.23 5.09 -10.68
CA LEU A 37 -0.56 6.33 -10.26
C LEU A 37 -1.34 7.09 -9.20
N ALA A 38 -2.68 7.11 -9.26
CA ALA A 38 -3.51 7.71 -8.23
C ALA A 38 -3.38 6.97 -6.89
N LEU A 39 -3.41 5.63 -6.90
CA LEU A 39 -3.22 4.80 -5.71
C LEU A 39 -1.81 4.97 -5.14
N PHE A 40 -0.79 5.02 -6.00
CA PHE A 40 0.58 5.29 -5.59
C PHE A 40 0.70 6.67 -4.94
N ALA A 41 0.12 7.73 -5.54
CA ALA A 41 0.14 9.07 -4.97
C ALA A 41 -0.53 9.14 -3.60
N VAL A 42 -1.69 8.50 -3.43
CA VAL A 42 -2.36 8.35 -2.12
C VAL A 42 -1.45 7.62 -1.13
N GLY A 43 -0.76 6.56 -1.57
CA GLY A 43 0.22 5.82 -0.78
C GLY A 43 1.36 6.69 -0.29
N VAL A 44 1.96 7.47 -1.19
CA VAL A 44 3.06 8.39 -0.85
C VAL A 44 2.59 9.46 0.15
N VAL A 45 1.46 10.09 -0.08
CA VAL A 45 0.91 11.11 0.83
C VAL A 45 0.66 10.52 2.21
N THR A 46 -0.02 9.38 2.29
CA THR A 46 -0.32 8.73 3.57
C THR A 46 0.94 8.21 4.26
N PHE A 47 1.96 7.77 3.51
CA PHE A 47 3.26 7.38 4.04
C PHE A 47 3.95 8.58 4.71
N ILE A 48 4.03 9.72 4.01
CA ILE A 48 4.66 10.94 4.54
C ILE A 48 3.93 11.44 5.79
N LEU A 49 2.61 11.51 5.75
CA LEU A 49 1.80 11.93 6.90
C LEU A 49 1.95 10.96 8.09
N GLY A 50 1.96 9.65 7.82
CA GLY A 50 2.21 8.61 8.82
C GLY A 50 3.60 8.72 9.44
N TYR A 51 4.61 8.98 8.61
CA TYR A 51 5.98 9.17 9.07
C TYR A 51 6.12 10.36 10.02
N PHE A 52 5.63 11.55 9.63
CA PHE A 52 5.71 12.73 10.49
C PHE A 52 4.91 12.57 11.78
N ALA A 53 3.74 11.93 11.73
CA ALA A 53 2.96 11.63 12.92
C ALA A 53 3.70 10.64 13.85
N ALA A 54 4.38 9.63 13.30
CA ALA A 54 5.21 8.71 14.07
C ALA A 54 6.42 9.42 14.69
N VAL A 55 7.09 10.30 13.95
CA VAL A 55 8.21 11.12 14.48
C VAL A 55 7.74 12.00 15.65
N ALA A 56 6.56 12.62 15.56
CA ALA A 56 6.02 13.41 16.67
C ALA A 56 5.79 12.56 17.93
N ARG A 57 5.26 11.34 17.79
CA ARG A 57 5.03 10.40 18.90
C ARG A 57 6.31 9.78 19.46
N SER A 58 7.37 9.67 18.66
CA SER A 58 8.65 9.07 19.10
C SER A 58 9.35 9.82 20.23
N ARG A 59 8.88 11.01 20.56
CA ARG A 59 9.35 11.78 21.73
C ARG A 59 8.95 11.12 23.07
N SER A 60 7.81 10.43 23.10
CA SER A 60 7.22 9.82 24.30
C SER A 60 7.13 8.29 24.20
N GLU A 61 7.24 7.73 23.03
CA GLU A 61 7.04 6.29 22.77
C GLU A 61 8.22 5.70 21.99
N GLU A 62 8.49 4.40 22.21
CA GLU A 62 9.48 3.66 21.43
C GLU A 62 8.88 3.23 20.09
N ILE A 63 9.12 3.99 19.04
CA ILE A 63 8.59 3.75 17.72
C ILE A 63 9.65 3.16 16.80
N SER A 64 9.33 2.02 16.19
CA SER A 64 10.16 1.40 15.14
C SER A 64 9.51 1.54 13.77
N VAL A 65 10.33 1.66 12.73
CA VAL A 65 9.86 1.70 11.33
C VAL A 65 9.04 0.45 10.98
N VAL A 66 9.50 -0.72 11.44
CA VAL A 66 8.78 -2.00 11.26
C VAL A 66 7.43 -1.98 11.97
N GLY A 67 7.37 -1.43 13.19
CA GLY A 67 6.10 -1.26 13.92
C GLY A 67 5.12 -0.37 13.17
N VAL A 68 5.57 0.74 12.62
CA VAL A 68 4.71 1.72 11.93
C VAL A 68 4.23 1.20 10.57
N PHE A 69 5.13 0.79 9.69
CA PHE A 69 4.78 0.50 8.31
C PHE A 69 4.43 -0.96 8.04
N LEU A 70 4.94 -1.89 8.86
CA LEU A 70 4.64 -3.32 8.74
C LEU A 70 3.76 -3.84 9.88
N LEU A 71 3.28 -2.97 10.79
CA LEU A 71 2.42 -3.34 11.92
C LEU A 71 3.04 -4.47 12.77
N GLY A 72 4.38 -4.42 12.93
CA GLY A 72 5.14 -5.44 13.63
C GLY A 72 4.87 -5.45 15.14
N GLY A 73 5.14 -6.60 15.80
CA GLY A 73 4.96 -6.74 17.23
C GLY A 73 3.50 -6.63 17.69
N THR A 74 3.26 -5.83 18.72
CA THR A 74 1.95 -5.63 19.36
C THR A 74 1.24 -4.35 18.90
N VAL A 75 1.74 -3.69 17.86
CA VAL A 75 1.25 -2.38 17.38
C VAL A 75 -0.20 -2.41 16.94
N ALA A 76 -0.66 -3.52 16.37
CA ALA A 76 -2.03 -3.70 15.91
C ALA A 76 -2.63 -5.03 16.36
N ASP A 77 -3.94 -5.02 16.63
CA ASP A 77 -4.68 -6.25 16.85
C ASP A 77 -4.54 -7.21 15.67
N ARG A 78 -4.57 -8.52 15.96
CA ARG A 78 -4.42 -9.57 14.96
C ARG A 78 -5.35 -9.38 13.76
N GLY A 79 -6.61 -9.01 14.00
CA GLY A 79 -7.61 -8.82 12.94
C GLY A 79 -7.26 -7.66 12.00
N VAL A 80 -6.81 -6.54 12.54
CA VAL A 80 -6.36 -5.38 11.74
C VAL A 80 -5.10 -5.75 10.96
N ARG A 81 -4.10 -6.32 11.66
CA ARG A 81 -2.82 -6.70 11.05
C ARG A 81 -3.01 -7.66 9.89
N VAL A 82 -3.80 -8.73 10.05
CA VAL A 82 -4.07 -9.71 8.99
C VAL A 82 -4.70 -9.02 7.78
N ARG A 83 -5.74 -8.20 7.97
CA ARG A 83 -6.40 -7.50 6.85
C ARG A 83 -5.46 -6.57 6.10
N MET A 84 -4.67 -5.78 6.81
CA MET A 84 -3.73 -4.83 6.21
C MET A 84 -2.60 -5.55 5.45
N TRP A 85 -2.06 -6.63 6.03
CA TRP A 85 -1.08 -7.48 5.37
C TRP A 85 -1.63 -8.21 4.15
N THR A 86 -2.87 -8.72 4.23
CA THR A 86 -3.54 -9.33 3.07
C THR A 86 -3.67 -8.32 1.92
N CYS A 87 -4.10 -7.09 2.20
CA CYS A 87 -4.16 -6.05 1.17
C CYS A 87 -2.79 -5.79 0.55
N LEU A 88 -1.75 -5.61 1.36
CA LEU A 88 -0.38 -5.38 0.87
C LEU A 88 0.13 -6.55 0.02
N THR A 89 -0.08 -7.78 0.47
CA THR A 89 0.31 -8.99 -0.29
C THR A 89 -0.43 -9.07 -1.62
N VAL A 90 -1.75 -8.83 -1.63
CA VAL A 90 -2.55 -8.82 -2.86
C VAL A 90 -2.05 -7.74 -3.81
N GLN A 91 -1.75 -6.53 -3.33
CA GLN A 91 -1.21 -5.45 -4.16
C GLN A 91 0.14 -5.85 -4.81
N VAL A 92 1.05 -6.47 -4.05
CA VAL A 92 2.33 -6.96 -4.57
C VAL A 92 2.11 -8.05 -5.63
N VAL A 93 1.32 -9.06 -5.30
CA VAL A 93 1.09 -10.21 -6.20
C VAL A 93 0.41 -9.78 -7.48
N VAL A 94 -0.65 -8.98 -7.40
CA VAL A 94 -1.41 -8.52 -8.57
C VAL A 94 -0.58 -7.57 -9.44
N GLY A 95 0.19 -6.65 -8.83
CA GLY A 95 1.08 -5.76 -9.57
C GLY A 95 2.16 -6.52 -10.35
N LEU A 96 2.82 -7.48 -9.71
CA LEU A 96 3.82 -8.34 -10.36
C LEU A 96 3.19 -9.24 -11.44
N ALA A 97 2.05 -9.87 -11.14
CA ALA A 97 1.35 -10.72 -12.10
C ALA A 97 0.93 -9.95 -13.34
N GLY A 98 0.36 -8.73 -13.18
CA GLY A 98 0.00 -7.86 -14.28
C GLY A 98 1.19 -7.51 -15.18
N ALA A 99 2.31 -7.13 -14.58
CA ALA A 99 3.54 -6.80 -15.29
C ALA A 99 4.11 -8.00 -16.07
N ILE A 100 4.04 -9.20 -15.51
CA ILE A 100 4.54 -10.44 -16.14
C ILE A 100 3.61 -10.93 -17.25
N LEU A 101 2.30 -10.97 -17.00
CA LEU A 101 1.30 -11.48 -17.95
C LEU A 101 1.22 -10.65 -19.22
N ARG A 102 1.51 -9.36 -19.14
CA ARG A 102 1.57 -8.42 -20.27
C ARG A 102 2.92 -7.70 -20.29
N SER A 103 3.98 -8.45 -20.48
CA SER A 103 5.37 -7.93 -20.46
C SER A 103 5.74 -7.10 -21.69
N SER A 104 4.89 -7.07 -22.74
CA SER A 104 5.07 -6.25 -23.92
C SER A 104 3.80 -5.52 -24.32
N THR A 105 3.96 -4.37 -24.97
CA THR A 105 2.87 -3.56 -25.54
C THR A 105 3.17 -3.28 -27.00
N ASP A 106 2.24 -3.67 -27.89
CA ASP A 106 2.36 -3.46 -29.36
C ASP A 106 3.70 -3.96 -29.96
N GLY A 107 4.19 -5.11 -29.46
CA GLY A 107 5.43 -5.74 -29.90
C GLY A 107 6.72 -5.13 -29.33
N GLN A 108 6.61 -4.09 -28.51
CA GLN A 108 7.75 -3.48 -27.82
C GLN A 108 7.88 -4.03 -26.38
N PRO A 109 9.09 -4.28 -25.89
CA PRO A 109 9.31 -4.68 -24.52
C PRO A 109 8.90 -3.57 -23.55
N GLY A 110 8.22 -3.96 -22.46
CA GLY A 110 7.65 -3.04 -21.48
C GLY A 110 6.13 -2.96 -21.55
N SER A 111 5.52 -2.87 -20.39
CA SER A 111 4.06 -2.84 -20.25
C SER A 111 3.61 -1.71 -19.35
N VAL A 112 2.49 -1.10 -19.72
CA VAL A 112 1.78 -0.14 -18.87
C VAL A 112 1.33 -0.76 -17.54
N LEU A 113 1.13 -2.08 -17.49
CA LEU A 113 0.79 -2.82 -16.26
C LEU A 113 1.96 -2.88 -15.25
N ALA A 114 3.17 -2.53 -15.67
CA ALA A 114 4.31 -2.40 -14.75
C ALA A 114 4.10 -1.28 -13.72
N PHE A 115 3.24 -0.29 -13.97
CA PHE A 115 2.88 0.72 -12.97
C PHE A 115 2.19 0.11 -11.75
N GLY A 116 1.52 -1.03 -11.87
CA GLY A 116 0.93 -1.77 -10.76
C GLY A 116 1.93 -2.17 -9.68
N VAL A 117 3.23 -2.28 -10.02
CA VAL A 117 4.31 -2.55 -9.05
C VAL A 117 4.50 -1.40 -8.04
N LEU A 118 4.00 -0.21 -8.33
CA LEU A 118 4.05 0.95 -7.43
C LEU A 118 2.92 0.93 -6.38
N VAL A 119 1.81 0.22 -6.65
CA VAL A 119 0.60 0.22 -5.81
C VAL A 119 0.82 -0.30 -4.38
N PRO A 120 1.75 -1.23 -4.07
CA PRO A 120 2.07 -1.59 -2.68
C PRO A 120 2.45 -0.42 -1.78
N MET A 121 2.87 0.72 -2.35
CA MET A 121 3.08 1.95 -1.58
C MET A 121 1.80 2.44 -0.89
N LEU A 122 0.61 2.17 -1.48
CA LEU A 122 -0.68 2.43 -0.86
C LEU A 122 -0.83 1.63 0.45
N GLY A 123 -0.54 0.33 0.41
CA GLY A 123 -0.60 -0.54 1.59
C GLY A 123 0.33 -0.07 2.70
N LEU A 124 1.59 0.22 2.36
CA LEU A 124 2.58 0.73 3.31
C LEU A 124 2.16 2.09 3.88
N GLY A 125 1.70 3.02 3.04
CA GLY A 125 1.27 4.34 3.46
C GLY A 125 0.06 4.29 4.41
N LEU A 126 -0.95 3.48 4.07
CA LEU A 126 -2.13 3.30 4.92
C LEU A 126 -1.81 2.55 6.23
N ASN A 127 -0.86 1.61 6.21
CA ASN A 127 -0.34 0.98 7.43
C ASN A 127 0.27 2.03 8.35
N GLY A 128 1.19 2.85 7.81
CA GLY A 128 1.85 3.92 8.56
C GLY A 128 0.87 4.94 9.13
N TRP A 129 -0.08 5.36 8.30
CA TRP A 129 -1.14 6.27 8.72
C TRP A 129 -2.03 5.70 9.82
N TRP A 130 -2.38 4.42 9.74
CA TRP A 130 -3.16 3.76 10.77
C TRP A 130 -2.35 3.61 12.07
N ALA A 131 -1.12 3.08 11.97
CA ALA A 131 -0.27 2.81 13.13
C ALA A 131 0.10 4.09 13.88
N SER A 132 0.40 5.17 13.17
CA SER A 132 0.74 6.46 13.78
C SER A 132 -0.40 7.08 14.60
N ARG A 133 -1.65 6.64 14.38
CA ARG A 133 -2.84 7.16 15.07
C ARG A 133 -3.46 6.20 16.07
N HIS A 134 -3.38 4.91 15.81
CA HIS A 134 -4.08 3.87 16.57
C HIS A 134 -3.13 2.79 17.10
N GLY A 135 -1.88 2.78 16.66
CA GLY A 135 -0.90 1.78 17.07
C GLY A 135 -0.56 1.91 18.56
N ALA A 136 -0.41 0.76 19.23
CA ALA A 136 0.09 0.68 20.60
C ALA A 136 1.61 0.54 20.58
N PHE A 137 2.31 1.54 21.13
CA PHE A 137 3.77 1.52 21.27
C PHE A 137 4.13 1.61 22.75
N PRO A 138 5.20 0.93 23.19
CA PRO A 138 5.65 1.03 24.58
C PRO A 138 6.12 2.46 24.89
N PRO A 139 5.92 2.93 26.13
CA PRO A 139 6.41 4.24 26.56
C PRO A 139 7.95 4.22 26.52
N ARG A 140 8.52 5.35 26.15
CA ARG A 140 9.98 5.54 26.16
C ARG A 140 10.47 5.58 27.61
N PRO A 141 11.48 4.77 28.01
CA PRO A 141 12.07 4.90 29.33
C PRO A 141 12.59 6.32 29.53
N GLU A 142 12.19 6.98 30.62
CA GLU A 142 12.79 8.27 30.99
C GLU A 142 14.29 8.02 31.18
N GLY A 143 15.11 8.70 30.41
CA GLY A 143 16.55 8.55 30.47
C GLY A 143 17.06 8.87 31.88
N LYS A 144 17.80 7.91 32.47
CA LYS A 144 18.65 8.14 33.63
C LYS A 144 19.79 9.07 33.26
#